data_e21ff597990648d431970d0eca4c9371
#
_entry.id   e21ff597990648d431970d0eca4c9371
#
_cell.length_a   1.000
_cell.length_b   1.000
_cell.length_c   1.000
_cell.angle_alpha   90.00
_cell.angle_beta   90.00
_cell.angle_gamma   90.00
#
_symmetry.space_group_name_H-M   'P 1'
#
loop_
_entity.id
_entity.type
_entity.pdbx_description
1 polymer ?
#
loop_
_entity_poly.entity_id
_entity_poly.type
_entity_poly.pdbx_seq_one_letter_code
_entity_poly.pdbx_strand_id
1 'polypeptide(L)'
;MFEVALCIMTYTVVLILEFLPTVLYSLEKSEWRRFREFVDNLPPALAPDKAKLATRIDNVRAASGRIRPLLDKVLIFFIVLGITLPTMHQSALGSLLLIAPSKLNPLWHTGFLPLLFLINCIYIGYSIVILESILAAYAFKRPIEIKELSGLARIIPWLTAIWLSVVLGDLAWRHQLGAAVRFDFYSCFFLLDVGLVAVGAGMLFRKGIRWSPRWLFVSAVLILLGGGLYRFNVYLIGFNPGPGWTYFPSLAEVMISVAFVAFEILAYQLLVKLVPVFPRISLHGHGESGKVDSEQESAA
;
A
#
# COMPACT_ATOMS: atom_id res chain seq x y z
N MET A 1 -8.33 -17.26 -13.43
CA MET A 1 -6.86 -17.21 -13.45
C MET A 1 -6.33 -16.26 -14.53
N PHE A 2 -6.75 -16.41 -15.80
CA PHE A 2 -6.29 -15.53 -16.89
C PHE A 2 -6.63 -14.06 -16.65
N GLU A 3 -7.84 -13.74 -16.21
CA GLU A 3 -8.29 -12.38 -15.87
C GLU A 3 -7.42 -11.73 -14.79
N VAL A 4 -7.07 -12.50 -13.75
CA VAL A 4 -6.21 -12.05 -12.65
C VAL A 4 -4.81 -11.73 -13.17
N ALA A 5 -4.22 -12.60 -13.99
CA ALA A 5 -2.89 -12.39 -14.57
C ALA A 5 -2.87 -11.15 -15.48
N LEU A 6 -3.88 -11.01 -16.35
CA LEU A 6 -4.01 -9.85 -17.24
C LEU A 6 -4.16 -8.54 -16.44
N CYS A 7 -4.96 -8.56 -15.37
CA CYS A 7 -5.14 -7.40 -14.49
C CYS A 7 -3.83 -6.97 -13.85
N ILE A 8 -3.03 -7.92 -13.32
CA ILE A 8 -1.72 -7.64 -12.71
C ILE A 8 -0.76 -7.06 -13.74
N MET A 9 -0.68 -7.65 -14.93
CA MET A 9 0.20 -7.15 -16.00
C MET A 9 -0.19 -5.73 -16.42
N THR A 10 -1.48 -5.48 -16.63
CA THR A 10 -2.00 -4.15 -17.01
C THR A 10 -1.74 -3.13 -15.89
N TYR A 11 -1.99 -3.50 -14.63
CA TYR A 11 -1.73 -2.64 -13.47
C TYR A 11 -0.25 -2.27 -13.36
N THR A 12 0.66 -3.20 -13.58
CA THR A 12 2.10 -2.93 -13.57
C THR A 12 2.49 -1.89 -14.63
N VAL A 13 1.93 -1.99 -15.84
CA VAL A 13 2.14 -1.01 -16.90
C VAL A 13 1.58 0.36 -16.51
N VAL A 14 0.36 0.39 -15.96
CA VAL A 14 -0.28 1.64 -15.47
C VAL A 14 0.57 2.31 -14.40
N LEU A 15 1.08 1.55 -13.43
CA LEU A 15 1.94 2.07 -12.36
C LEU A 15 3.22 2.71 -12.91
N ILE A 16 3.86 2.07 -13.90
CA ILE A 16 5.04 2.63 -14.58
C ILE A 16 4.68 3.94 -15.29
N LEU A 17 3.56 3.99 -16.01
CA LEU A 17 3.11 5.18 -16.73
C LEU A 17 2.71 6.32 -15.79
N GLU A 18 2.10 6.01 -14.66
CA GLU A 18 1.73 6.98 -13.61
C GLU A 18 2.97 7.62 -12.96
N PHE A 19 4.02 6.82 -12.77
CA PHE A 19 5.26 7.29 -12.16
C PHE A 19 6.21 7.99 -13.17
N LEU A 20 6.06 7.70 -14.45
CA LEU A 20 6.93 8.20 -15.51
C LEU A 20 7.06 9.74 -15.56
N PRO A 21 6.00 10.57 -15.39
CA PRO A 21 6.12 12.03 -15.36
C PRO A 21 7.05 12.53 -14.26
N THR A 22 7.04 11.90 -13.09
CA THR A 22 7.93 12.24 -11.96
C THR A 22 9.39 11.94 -12.29
N VAL A 23 9.66 10.82 -12.94
CA VAL A 23 11.01 10.45 -13.41
C VAL A 23 11.49 11.42 -14.48
N LEU A 24 10.66 11.74 -15.47
CA LEU A 24 11.00 12.69 -16.54
C LEU A 24 11.28 14.09 -15.97
N TYR A 25 10.49 14.54 -15.00
CA TYR A 25 10.74 15.80 -14.31
C TYR A 25 12.09 15.82 -13.58
N SER A 26 12.45 14.70 -12.96
CA SER A 26 13.74 14.53 -12.30
C SER A 26 14.89 14.60 -13.30
N LEU A 27 14.73 14.02 -14.49
CA LEU A 27 15.72 14.04 -15.56
C LEU A 27 15.90 15.44 -16.20
N GLU A 28 14.86 16.27 -16.23
CA GLU A 28 14.93 17.64 -16.71
C GLU A 28 15.70 18.59 -15.77
N LYS A 29 15.54 18.39 -14.45
CA LYS A 29 16.16 19.22 -13.40
C LYS A 29 17.53 18.71 -12.95
N SER A 30 18.11 19.36 -11.96
CA SER A 30 19.49 19.19 -11.45
C SER A 30 19.83 17.79 -10.91
N GLU A 31 18.88 16.90 -10.74
CA GLU A 31 19.09 15.53 -10.23
C GLU A 31 19.70 14.59 -11.29
N TRP A 32 19.74 15.01 -12.56
CA TRP A 32 20.41 14.31 -13.68
C TRP A 32 21.84 13.88 -13.34
N ARG A 33 22.60 14.74 -12.66
CA ARG A 33 23.98 14.46 -12.30
C ARG A 33 24.11 13.23 -11.40
N ARG A 34 23.23 13.09 -10.40
CA ARG A 34 23.20 11.93 -9.50
C ARG A 34 22.83 10.64 -10.23
N PHE A 35 21.89 10.72 -11.14
CA PHE A 35 21.48 9.57 -11.94
C PHE A 35 22.60 9.09 -12.86
N ARG A 36 23.34 10.02 -13.46
CA ARG A 36 24.50 9.71 -14.28
C ARG A 36 25.65 9.11 -13.47
N GLU A 37 25.97 9.68 -12.31
CA GLU A 37 26.96 9.13 -11.37
C GLU A 37 26.57 7.70 -10.92
N PHE A 38 25.28 7.44 -10.71
CA PHE A 38 24.79 6.09 -10.39
C PHE A 38 25.03 5.11 -11.55
N VAL A 39 24.72 5.49 -12.79
CA VAL A 39 24.94 4.64 -13.98
C VAL A 39 26.43 4.38 -14.20
N ASP A 40 27.28 5.38 -14.02
CA ASP A 40 28.73 5.25 -14.16
C ASP A 40 29.32 4.31 -13.10
N ASN A 41 28.73 4.27 -11.92
CA ASN A 41 29.15 3.40 -10.79
C ASN A 41 28.52 2.00 -10.82
N LEU A 42 27.60 1.68 -11.75
CA LEU A 42 27.03 0.35 -11.87
C LEU A 42 28.11 -0.70 -12.17
N PRO A 43 28.06 -1.89 -11.54
CA PRO A 43 28.98 -2.95 -11.87
C PRO A 43 28.80 -3.42 -13.32
N PRO A 44 29.88 -3.85 -14.02
CA PRO A 44 29.83 -4.29 -15.42
C PRO A 44 28.83 -5.43 -15.68
N ALA A 45 28.58 -6.26 -14.67
CA ALA A 45 27.60 -7.35 -14.75
C ALA A 45 26.15 -6.86 -14.96
N LEU A 46 25.80 -5.67 -14.43
CA LEU A 46 24.46 -5.08 -14.53
C LEU A 46 24.34 -4.10 -15.71
N ALA A 47 25.44 -3.56 -16.19
CA ALA A 47 25.47 -2.63 -17.32
C ALA A 47 26.71 -2.89 -18.19
N PRO A 48 26.69 -3.94 -19.05
CA PRO A 48 27.84 -4.27 -19.91
C PRO A 48 28.17 -3.17 -20.92
N ASP A 49 27.22 -2.35 -21.30
CA ASP A 49 27.35 -1.28 -22.31
C ASP A 49 26.95 0.08 -21.71
N LYS A 50 27.68 0.57 -20.71
CA LYS A 50 27.43 1.85 -20.02
C LYS A 50 27.31 3.04 -20.98
N ALA A 51 28.14 3.09 -22.04
CA ALA A 51 28.11 4.15 -23.04
C ALA A 51 26.79 4.19 -23.80
N LYS A 52 26.25 3.03 -24.21
CA LYS A 52 24.93 2.94 -24.87
C LYS A 52 23.82 3.31 -23.93
N LEU A 53 23.91 2.89 -22.67
CA LEU A 53 22.93 3.24 -21.64
C LEU A 53 22.92 4.77 -21.41
N ALA A 54 24.08 5.38 -21.23
CA ALA A 54 24.21 6.83 -21.07
C ALA A 54 23.61 7.60 -22.25
N THR A 55 23.93 7.19 -23.50
CA THR A 55 23.38 7.81 -24.72
C THR A 55 21.85 7.67 -24.79
N ARG A 56 21.31 6.49 -24.47
CA ARG A 56 19.83 6.29 -24.40
C ARG A 56 19.17 7.22 -23.40
N ILE A 57 19.78 7.40 -22.25
CA ILE A 57 19.28 8.27 -21.19
C ILE A 57 19.34 9.75 -21.63
N ASP A 58 20.43 10.19 -22.29
CA ASP A 58 20.53 11.53 -22.88
C ASP A 58 19.44 11.79 -23.94
N ASN A 59 19.13 10.80 -24.76
CA ASN A 59 18.04 10.86 -25.74
C ASN A 59 16.65 10.94 -25.03
N VAL A 60 16.45 10.19 -23.96
CA VAL A 60 15.21 10.25 -23.17
C VAL A 60 15.07 11.64 -22.54
N ARG A 61 16.16 12.22 -22.03
CA ARG A 61 16.15 13.59 -21.49
C ARG A 61 15.77 14.62 -22.55
N ALA A 62 16.33 14.50 -23.75
CA ALA A 62 15.98 15.40 -24.85
C ALA A 62 14.52 15.26 -25.31
N ALA A 63 13.96 14.06 -25.21
CA ALA A 63 12.55 13.77 -25.52
C ALA A 63 11.59 14.14 -24.39
N SER A 64 12.05 14.24 -23.13
CA SER A 64 11.21 14.44 -21.95
C SER A 64 10.37 15.71 -22.03
N GLY A 65 10.95 16.80 -22.51
CA GLY A 65 10.24 18.08 -22.69
C GLY A 65 9.05 18.01 -23.66
N ARG A 66 9.02 17.02 -24.57
CA ARG A 66 7.89 16.79 -25.49
C ARG A 66 6.89 15.77 -24.96
N ILE A 67 7.38 14.74 -24.30
CA ILE A 67 6.57 13.59 -23.82
C ILE A 67 5.81 13.96 -22.55
N ARG A 68 6.44 14.69 -21.64
CA ARG A 68 5.87 15.03 -20.33
C ARG A 68 4.53 15.77 -20.43
N PRO A 69 4.34 16.86 -21.21
CA PRO A 69 3.05 17.56 -21.27
C PRO A 69 1.94 16.69 -21.85
N LEU A 70 2.26 15.68 -22.65
CA LEU A 70 1.29 14.68 -23.12
C LEU A 70 0.89 13.72 -22.00
N LEU A 71 1.87 13.23 -21.23
CA LEU A 71 1.63 12.36 -20.08
C LEU A 71 0.82 13.07 -18.99
N ASP A 72 1.13 14.34 -18.70
CA ASP A 72 0.39 15.14 -17.71
C ASP A 72 -1.11 15.27 -18.08
N LYS A 73 -1.45 15.32 -19.35
CA LYS A 73 -2.85 15.36 -19.83
C LYS A 73 -3.61 14.05 -19.60
N VAL A 74 -2.93 12.92 -19.73
CA VAL A 74 -3.54 11.59 -19.58
C VAL A 74 -3.33 10.98 -18.19
N LEU A 75 -2.57 11.66 -17.31
CA LEU A 75 -2.23 11.19 -15.98
C LEU A 75 -3.45 10.86 -15.14
N ILE A 76 -4.50 11.69 -15.20
CA ILE A 76 -5.74 11.45 -14.46
C ILE A 76 -6.40 10.11 -14.85
N PHE A 77 -6.32 9.74 -16.13
CA PHE A 77 -6.83 8.46 -16.61
C PHE A 77 -6.04 7.29 -16.03
N PHE A 78 -4.69 7.39 -15.98
CA PHE A 78 -3.85 6.36 -15.37
C PHE A 78 -4.07 6.25 -13.87
N ILE A 79 -4.24 7.36 -13.15
CA ILE A 79 -4.60 7.34 -11.71
C ILE A 79 -5.93 6.61 -11.49
N VAL A 80 -6.95 6.88 -12.29
CA VAL A 80 -8.24 6.19 -12.18
C VAL A 80 -8.08 4.69 -12.46
N LEU A 81 -7.31 4.31 -13.49
CA LEU A 81 -7.00 2.90 -13.77
C LEU A 81 -6.19 2.26 -12.64
N GLY A 82 -5.20 2.97 -12.10
CA GLY A 82 -4.36 2.52 -10.97
C GLY A 82 -5.16 2.22 -9.70
N ILE A 83 -6.29 2.89 -9.51
CA ILE A 83 -7.23 2.60 -8.41
C ILE A 83 -8.19 1.46 -8.78
N THR A 84 -8.75 1.49 -10.00
CA THR A 84 -9.82 0.58 -10.41
C THR A 84 -9.32 -0.85 -10.60
N LEU A 85 -8.16 -1.04 -11.24
CA LEU A 85 -7.64 -2.38 -11.53
C LEU A 85 -7.34 -3.20 -10.27
N PRO A 86 -6.63 -2.67 -9.25
CA PRO A 86 -6.43 -3.41 -8.01
C PRO A 86 -7.72 -3.70 -7.25
N THR A 87 -8.68 -2.78 -7.24
CA THR A 87 -9.96 -2.99 -6.55
C THR A 87 -10.78 -4.10 -7.22
N MET A 88 -10.84 -4.13 -8.55
CA MET A 88 -11.46 -5.24 -9.31
C MET A 88 -10.75 -6.56 -9.00
N HIS A 89 -9.42 -6.58 -9.01
CA HIS A 89 -8.64 -7.78 -8.70
C HIS A 89 -8.94 -8.33 -7.31
N GLN A 90 -9.03 -7.46 -6.29
CA GLN A 90 -9.33 -7.87 -4.92
C GLN A 90 -10.75 -8.46 -4.79
N SER A 91 -11.72 -7.86 -5.45
CA SER A 91 -13.09 -8.40 -5.51
C SER A 91 -13.15 -9.75 -6.24
N ALA A 92 -12.42 -9.89 -7.36
CA ALA A 92 -12.32 -11.13 -8.12
C ALA A 92 -11.70 -12.28 -7.30
N LEU A 93 -10.70 -12.01 -6.47
CA LEU A 93 -10.13 -13.00 -5.55
C LEU A 93 -11.19 -13.54 -4.57
N GLY A 94 -12.04 -12.67 -3.99
CA GLY A 94 -13.16 -13.11 -3.17
C GLY A 94 -14.16 -13.95 -3.93
N SER A 95 -14.46 -13.59 -5.20
CA SER A 95 -15.40 -14.32 -6.07
C SER A 95 -14.92 -15.73 -6.39
N LEU A 96 -13.63 -15.97 -6.47
CA LEU A 96 -13.04 -17.27 -6.80
C LEU A 96 -13.43 -18.35 -5.79
N LEU A 97 -13.56 -17.99 -4.52
CA LEU A 97 -13.95 -18.91 -3.45
C LEU A 97 -15.45 -19.19 -3.40
N LEU A 98 -16.28 -18.39 -4.06
CA LEU A 98 -17.72 -18.65 -4.19
C LEU A 98 -18.02 -19.81 -5.14
N ILE A 99 -17.11 -20.12 -6.09
CA ILE A 99 -17.27 -21.22 -7.05
C ILE A 99 -17.18 -22.59 -6.35
N ALA A 100 -16.48 -22.67 -5.20
CA ALA A 100 -16.30 -23.91 -4.46
C ALA A 100 -16.75 -23.76 -2.99
N PRO A 101 -18.06 -23.59 -2.72
CA PRO A 101 -18.56 -23.29 -1.37
C PRO A 101 -18.30 -24.40 -0.36
N SER A 102 -18.24 -25.66 -0.80
CA SER A 102 -17.94 -26.82 0.06
C SER A 102 -16.46 -26.92 0.48
N LYS A 103 -15.58 -26.11 -0.12
CA LYS A 103 -14.14 -26.10 0.16
C LYS A 103 -13.75 -25.10 1.21
N LEU A 104 -14.63 -24.20 1.61
CA LEU A 104 -14.34 -23.16 2.60
C LEU A 104 -15.08 -23.45 3.91
N ASN A 105 -14.37 -23.29 5.04
CA ASN A 105 -14.95 -23.44 6.37
C ASN A 105 -16.13 -22.46 6.56
N PRO A 106 -17.26 -22.87 7.17
CA PRO A 106 -18.45 -22.06 7.38
C PRO A 106 -18.20 -20.71 8.08
N LEU A 107 -17.14 -20.55 8.86
CA LEU A 107 -16.79 -19.27 9.51
C LEU A 107 -16.42 -18.19 8.52
N TRP A 108 -15.76 -18.55 7.40
CA TRP A 108 -15.34 -17.61 6.34
C TRP A 108 -16.16 -17.69 5.07
N HIS A 109 -16.94 -18.78 4.89
CA HIS A 109 -17.80 -18.92 3.72
C HIS A 109 -18.97 -17.96 3.82
N THR A 110 -19.08 -17.00 2.89
CA THR A 110 -20.19 -16.05 2.78
C THR A 110 -20.36 -15.60 1.35
N GLY A 111 -21.60 -15.34 0.92
CA GLY A 111 -21.90 -14.73 -0.39
C GLY A 111 -21.31 -13.32 -0.56
N PHE A 112 -20.93 -12.66 0.53
CA PHE A 112 -20.34 -11.32 0.53
C PHE A 112 -18.81 -11.32 0.41
N LEU A 113 -18.15 -12.47 0.19
CA LEU A 113 -16.68 -12.55 0.08
C LEU A 113 -16.07 -11.50 -0.85
N PRO A 114 -16.59 -11.24 -2.07
CA PRO A 114 -16.04 -10.21 -2.95
C PRO A 114 -16.05 -8.81 -2.33
N LEU A 115 -17.15 -8.47 -1.65
CA LEU A 115 -17.30 -7.20 -0.95
C LEU A 115 -16.37 -7.10 0.26
N LEU A 116 -16.28 -8.18 1.03
CA LEU A 116 -15.40 -8.24 2.22
C LEU A 116 -13.92 -8.11 1.83
N PHE A 117 -13.50 -8.75 0.73
CA PHE A 117 -12.14 -8.63 0.21
C PHE A 117 -11.84 -7.21 -0.29
N LEU A 118 -12.82 -6.57 -0.94
CA LEU A 118 -12.69 -5.19 -1.39
C LEU A 118 -12.53 -4.22 -0.22
N ILE A 119 -13.43 -4.29 0.78
CA ILE A 119 -13.37 -3.40 1.95
C ILE A 119 -12.08 -3.66 2.75
N ASN A 120 -11.70 -4.95 2.92
CA ASN A 120 -10.44 -5.35 3.55
C ASN A 120 -9.23 -4.72 2.82
N CYS A 121 -9.19 -4.75 1.50
CA CYS A 121 -8.13 -4.12 0.71
C CYS A 121 -8.03 -2.62 0.99
N ILE A 122 -9.15 -1.92 1.05
CA ILE A 122 -9.18 -0.47 1.22
C ILE A 122 -8.63 -0.09 2.60
N TYR A 123 -9.13 -0.70 3.70
CA TYR A 123 -8.64 -0.33 5.03
C TYR A 123 -7.19 -0.78 5.31
N ILE A 124 -6.76 -1.92 4.73
CA ILE A 124 -5.34 -2.32 4.75
C ILE A 124 -4.50 -1.28 3.99
N GLY A 125 -4.94 -0.86 2.80
CA GLY A 125 -4.23 0.13 2.00
C GLY A 125 -4.00 1.44 2.75
N TYR A 126 -5.01 2.00 3.41
CA TYR A 126 -4.83 3.17 4.28
C TYR A 126 -3.85 2.90 5.44
N SER A 127 -3.90 1.71 6.02
CA SER A 127 -3.02 1.35 7.12
C SER A 127 -1.57 1.18 6.68
N ILE A 128 -1.31 0.65 5.47
CA ILE A 128 0.03 0.57 4.87
C ILE A 128 0.60 1.97 4.65
N VAL A 129 -0.18 2.89 4.07
CA VAL A 129 0.25 4.28 3.84
C VAL A 129 0.66 4.96 5.15
N ILE A 130 -0.13 4.76 6.23
CA ILE A 130 0.20 5.29 7.56
C ILE A 130 1.51 4.68 8.08
N LEU A 131 1.64 3.35 8.01
CA LEU A 131 2.83 2.63 8.47
C LEU A 131 4.08 3.09 7.72
N GLU A 132 4.01 3.09 6.39
CA GLU A 132 5.12 3.46 5.51
C GLU A 132 5.55 4.92 5.73
N SER A 133 4.60 5.85 5.82
CA SER A 133 4.88 7.27 6.06
C SER A 133 5.61 7.49 7.38
N ILE A 134 5.18 6.79 8.43
CA ILE A 134 5.84 6.88 9.74
C ILE A 134 7.23 6.27 9.68
N LEU A 135 7.40 5.08 9.08
CA LEU A 135 8.70 4.43 8.92
C LEU A 135 9.66 5.27 8.07
N ALA A 136 9.17 5.83 6.96
CA ALA A 136 9.95 6.70 6.09
C ALA A 136 10.40 7.98 6.83
N ALA A 137 9.51 8.60 7.62
CA ALA A 137 9.86 9.76 8.43
C ALA A 137 10.99 9.45 9.42
N TYR A 138 10.95 8.29 10.08
CA TYR A 138 12.02 7.84 10.96
C TYR A 138 13.31 7.51 10.20
N ALA A 139 13.22 6.76 9.10
CA ALA A 139 14.37 6.32 8.31
C ALA A 139 15.12 7.51 7.68
N PHE A 140 14.39 8.50 7.17
CA PHE A 140 14.97 9.68 6.52
C PHE A 140 15.07 10.91 7.42
N LYS A 141 14.82 10.75 8.74
CA LYS A 141 14.89 11.83 9.75
C LYS A 141 14.06 13.06 9.35
N ARG A 142 12.83 12.84 8.89
CA ARG A 142 11.89 13.88 8.48
C ARG A 142 10.80 14.13 9.52
N PRO A 143 10.19 15.32 9.56
CA PRO A 143 9.02 15.55 10.38
C PRO A 143 7.86 14.67 9.89
N ILE A 144 7.12 14.10 10.84
CA ILE A 144 5.93 13.29 10.53
C ILE A 144 4.77 14.23 10.22
N GLU A 145 4.14 14.05 9.07
CA GLU A 145 2.95 14.79 8.63
C GLU A 145 1.68 14.25 9.33
N ILE A 146 1.64 14.39 10.67
CA ILE A 146 0.61 13.78 11.51
C ILE A 146 -0.80 14.26 11.18
N LYS A 147 -0.96 15.47 10.65
CA LYS A 147 -2.25 16.04 10.28
C LYS A 147 -2.89 15.25 9.14
N GLU A 148 -2.15 14.99 8.09
CA GLU A 148 -2.57 14.23 6.91
C GLU A 148 -2.83 12.77 7.27
N LEU A 149 -1.91 12.15 8.03
CA LEU A 149 -2.07 10.78 8.51
C LEU A 149 -3.28 10.61 9.45
N SER A 150 -3.55 11.59 10.33
CA SER A 150 -4.74 11.59 11.17
C SER A 150 -6.03 11.72 10.36
N GLY A 151 -5.99 12.43 9.22
CA GLY A 151 -7.08 12.51 8.24
C GLY A 151 -7.41 11.16 7.64
N LEU A 152 -6.41 10.45 7.12
CA LEU A 152 -6.55 9.09 6.59
C LEU A 152 -7.03 8.11 7.67
N ALA A 153 -6.44 8.16 8.85
CA ALA A 153 -6.80 7.30 9.98
C ALA A 153 -8.25 7.49 10.47
N ARG A 154 -8.91 8.58 10.10
CA ARG A 154 -10.32 8.83 10.46
C ARG A 154 -11.30 7.96 9.67
N ILE A 155 -10.92 7.55 8.46
CA ILE A 155 -11.78 6.76 7.56
C ILE A 155 -11.75 5.29 7.94
N ILE A 156 -10.60 4.77 8.38
CA ILE A 156 -10.36 3.36 8.66
C ILE A 156 -11.40 2.76 9.62
N PRO A 157 -11.71 3.34 10.80
CA PRO A 157 -12.65 2.72 11.73
C PRO A 157 -14.07 2.59 11.18
N TRP A 158 -14.50 3.48 10.29
CA TRP A 158 -15.80 3.38 9.63
C TRP A 158 -15.82 2.26 8.60
N LEU A 159 -14.80 2.14 7.76
CA LEU A 159 -14.68 1.02 6.81
C LEU A 159 -14.63 -0.32 7.55
N THR A 160 -13.87 -0.38 8.63
CA THR A 160 -13.77 -1.58 9.45
C THR A 160 -15.08 -1.92 10.17
N ALA A 161 -15.82 -0.90 10.64
CA ALA A 161 -17.13 -1.10 11.24
C ALA A 161 -18.14 -1.68 10.23
N ILE A 162 -18.13 -1.19 8.98
CA ILE A 162 -18.93 -1.76 7.91
C ILE A 162 -18.52 -3.22 7.65
N TRP A 163 -17.22 -3.48 7.52
CA TRP A 163 -16.69 -4.82 7.31
C TRP A 163 -17.11 -5.79 8.42
N LEU A 164 -16.93 -5.40 9.69
CA LEU A 164 -17.34 -6.18 10.87
C LEU A 164 -18.84 -6.42 10.90
N SER A 165 -19.64 -5.40 10.55
CA SER A 165 -21.10 -5.53 10.51
C SER A 165 -21.56 -6.54 9.48
N VAL A 166 -20.90 -6.59 8.31
CA VAL A 166 -21.21 -7.59 7.28
C VAL A 166 -20.78 -8.98 7.73
N VAL A 167 -19.57 -9.14 8.29
CA VAL A 167 -19.06 -10.43 8.76
C VAL A 167 -19.95 -11.00 9.88
N LEU A 168 -20.19 -10.21 10.94
CA LEU A 168 -20.98 -10.67 12.08
C LEU A 168 -22.46 -10.80 11.75
N GLY A 169 -23.01 -9.91 10.93
CA GLY A 169 -24.38 -9.96 10.46
C GLY A 169 -24.68 -11.21 9.62
N ASP A 170 -23.80 -11.55 8.68
CA ASP A 170 -23.92 -12.77 7.87
C ASP A 170 -23.76 -14.04 8.75
N LEU A 171 -22.83 -14.03 9.69
CA LEU A 171 -22.64 -15.13 10.62
C LEU A 171 -23.87 -15.35 11.52
N ALA A 172 -24.50 -14.26 11.98
CA ALA A 172 -25.75 -14.28 12.72
C ALA A 172 -26.90 -14.82 11.88
N TRP A 173 -27.04 -14.32 10.63
CA TRP A 173 -28.07 -14.77 9.71
C TRP A 173 -27.99 -16.27 9.41
N ARG A 174 -26.79 -16.80 9.27
CA ARG A 174 -26.53 -18.24 9.03
C ARG A 174 -26.56 -19.10 10.31
N HIS A 175 -26.86 -18.52 11.47
CA HIS A 175 -26.85 -19.19 12.78
C HIS A 175 -25.50 -19.85 13.13
N GLN A 176 -24.37 -19.28 12.64
CA GLN A 176 -23.02 -19.80 12.85
C GLN A 176 -22.24 -19.09 13.98
N LEU A 177 -22.87 -18.16 14.72
CA LEU A 177 -22.23 -17.46 15.85
C LEU A 177 -21.70 -18.44 16.90
N GLY A 178 -22.42 -19.55 17.15
CA GLY A 178 -21.96 -20.58 18.07
C GLY A 178 -20.66 -21.26 17.64
N ALA A 179 -20.42 -21.39 16.34
CA ALA A 179 -19.18 -21.93 15.80
C ALA A 179 -17.98 -20.97 16.07
N ALA A 180 -18.21 -19.66 16.01
CA ALA A 180 -17.17 -18.68 16.29
C ALA A 180 -16.69 -18.68 17.75
N VAL A 181 -17.50 -19.17 18.69
CA VAL A 181 -17.21 -19.13 20.14
C VAL A 181 -16.85 -20.51 20.70
N ARG A 182 -16.73 -21.54 19.85
CA ARG A 182 -16.37 -22.90 20.30
C ARG A 182 -14.96 -23.06 20.82
N PHE A 183 -14.08 -22.07 20.59
CA PHE A 183 -12.66 -22.12 20.93
C PHE A 183 -11.91 -23.34 20.34
N ASP A 184 -12.37 -23.80 19.16
CA ASP A 184 -11.63 -24.77 18.36
C ASP A 184 -10.54 -24.06 17.54
N PHE A 185 -9.72 -24.84 16.82
CA PHE A 185 -8.62 -24.32 16.00
C PHE A 185 -9.09 -23.22 15.04
N TYR A 186 -10.21 -23.42 14.34
CA TYR A 186 -10.73 -22.45 13.36
C TYR A 186 -11.29 -21.19 14.04
N SER A 187 -12.04 -21.35 15.13
CA SER A 187 -12.60 -20.21 15.86
C SER A 187 -11.53 -19.34 16.50
N CYS A 188 -10.43 -19.93 16.99
CA CYS A 188 -9.31 -19.13 17.52
C CYS A 188 -8.68 -18.24 16.44
N PHE A 189 -8.45 -18.75 15.22
CA PHE A 189 -7.93 -17.95 14.12
C PHE A 189 -8.92 -16.88 13.64
N PHE A 190 -10.21 -17.22 13.61
CA PHE A 190 -11.27 -16.26 13.27
C PHE A 190 -11.37 -15.13 14.30
N LEU A 191 -11.37 -15.46 15.61
CA LEU A 191 -11.40 -14.46 16.66
C LEU A 191 -10.14 -13.61 16.71
N LEU A 192 -8.99 -14.18 16.34
CA LEU A 192 -7.72 -13.46 16.28
C LEU A 192 -7.73 -12.42 15.16
N ASP A 193 -8.15 -12.78 13.95
CA ASP A 193 -8.18 -11.82 12.83
C ASP A 193 -9.20 -10.71 13.06
N VAL A 194 -10.42 -11.06 13.45
CA VAL A 194 -11.49 -10.10 13.77
C VAL A 194 -11.10 -9.22 14.97
N GLY A 195 -10.51 -9.82 16.01
CA GLY A 195 -10.09 -9.11 17.23
C GLY A 195 -8.99 -8.09 16.96
N LEU A 196 -7.94 -8.47 16.21
CA LEU A 196 -6.85 -7.56 15.83
C LEU A 196 -7.38 -6.35 15.06
N VAL A 197 -8.24 -6.60 14.06
CA VAL A 197 -8.85 -5.55 13.25
C VAL A 197 -9.74 -4.66 14.10
N ALA A 198 -10.60 -5.25 14.94
CA ALA A 198 -11.54 -4.53 15.81
C ALA A 198 -10.81 -3.65 16.83
N VAL A 199 -9.77 -4.17 17.47
CA VAL A 199 -8.96 -3.41 18.45
C VAL A 199 -8.20 -2.29 17.74
N GLY A 200 -7.48 -2.59 16.66
CA GLY A 200 -6.72 -1.59 15.92
C GLY A 200 -7.58 -0.45 15.40
N ALA A 201 -8.73 -0.77 14.78
CA ALA A 201 -9.66 0.23 14.29
C ALA A 201 -10.40 0.95 15.42
N GLY A 202 -10.77 0.23 16.50
CA GLY A 202 -11.40 0.80 17.69
C GLY A 202 -10.55 1.87 18.37
N MET A 203 -9.24 1.67 18.42
CA MET A 203 -8.30 2.70 18.89
C MET A 203 -8.40 3.99 18.07
N LEU A 204 -8.59 3.91 16.76
CA LEU A 204 -8.64 5.06 15.87
C LEU A 204 -9.91 5.92 16.00
N PHE A 205 -10.95 5.48 16.72
CA PHE A 205 -12.08 6.36 17.07
C PHE A 205 -11.65 7.51 17.99
N ARG A 206 -10.62 7.30 18.82
CA ARG A 206 -10.12 8.33 19.74
C ARG A 206 -9.21 9.32 19.03
N LYS A 207 -9.57 10.62 19.02
CA LYS A 207 -8.79 11.69 18.41
C LYS A 207 -7.35 11.75 18.94
N GLY A 208 -7.14 11.57 20.26
CA GLY A 208 -5.82 11.59 20.87
C GLY A 208 -4.87 10.51 20.32
N ILE A 209 -5.39 9.32 19.97
CA ILE A 209 -4.61 8.24 19.37
C ILE A 209 -4.19 8.59 17.94
N ARG A 210 -5.11 9.15 17.14
CA ARG A 210 -4.80 9.58 15.76
C ARG A 210 -3.74 10.68 15.67
N TRP A 211 -3.62 11.52 16.71
CA TRP A 211 -2.62 12.59 16.77
C TRP A 211 -1.30 12.16 17.42
N SER A 212 -1.18 10.92 17.90
CA SER A 212 0.04 10.38 18.47
C SER A 212 0.71 9.41 17.49
N PRO A 213 1.91 9.70 16.96
CA PRO A 213 2.58 8.85 15.98
C PRO A 213 2.76 7.41 16.46
N ARG A 214 3.09 7.22 17.75
CA ARG A 214 3.29 5.87 18.33
C ARG A 214 2.01 5.04 18.32
N TRP A 215 0.91 5.61 18.80
CA TRP A 215 -0.36 4.89 18.87
C TRP A 215 -0.99 4.70 17.49
N LEU A 216 -0.78 5.67 16.59
CA LEU A 216 -1.19 5.55 15.20
C LEU A 216 -0.44 4.41 14.50
N PHE A 217 0.87 4.29 14.73
CA PHE A 217 1.68 3.18 14.23
C PHE A 217 1.18 1.83 14.76
N VAL A 218 0.96 1.70 16.08
CA VAL A 218 0.46 0.46 16.69
C VAL A 218 -0.91 0.08 16.11
N SER A 219 -1.82 1.03 15.96
CA SER A 219 -3.13 0.79 15.35
C SER A 219 -3.00 0.29 13.90
N ALA A 220 -2.14 0.91 13.11
CA ALA A 220 -1.89 0.49 11.73
C ALA A 220 -1.32 -0.94 11.66
N VAL A 221 -0.35 -1.27 12.53
CA VAL A 221 0.22 -2.63 12.62
C VAL A 221 -0.85 -3.66 12.98
N LEU A 222 -1.70 -3.38 13.98
CA LEU A 222 -2.76 -4.30 14.38
C LEU A 222 -3.76 -4.55 13.24
N ILE A 223 -4.15 -3.51 12.52
CA ILE A 223 -5.06 -3.61 11.38
C ILE A 223 -4.42 -4.39 10.23
N LEU A 224 -3.15 -4.16 9.95
CA LEU A 224 -2.41 -4.89 8.91
C LEU A 224 -2.27 -6.36 9.25
N LEU A 225 -1.91 -6.68 10.48
CA LEU A 225 -1.80 -8.07 10.93
C LEU A 225 -3.16 -8.77 10.89
N GLY A 226 -4.22 -8.14 11.42
CA GLY A 226 -5.55 -8.74 11.42
C GLY A 226 -6.14 -8.89 10.01
N GLY A 227 -6.04 -7.85 9.18
CA GLY A 227 -6.54 -7.89 7.81
C GLY A 227 -5.74 -8.82 6.89
N GLY A 228 -4.41 -8.90 7.10
CA GLY A 228 -3.55 -9.89 6.45
C GLY A 228 -3.89 -11.31 6.89
N LEU A 229 -4.03 -11.53 8.21
CA LEU A 229 -4.41 -12.83 8.78
C LEU A 229 -5.78 -13.29 8.25
N TYR A 230 -6.76 -12.39 8.10
CA TYR A 230 -8.04 -12.73 7.48
C TYR A 230 -7.87 -13.37 6.10
N ARG A 231 -6.99 -12.83 5.25
CA ARG A 231 -6.71 -13.41 3.92
C ARG A 231 -6.04 -14.78 4.01
N PHE A 232 -5.04 -14.92 4.90
CA PHE A 232 -4.43 -16.21 5.16
C PHE A 232 -5.43 -17.23 5.70
N ASN A 233 -6.31 -16.83 6.61
CA ASN A 233 -7.34 -17.69 7.15
C ASN A 233 -8.29 -18.18 6.06
N VAL A 234 -8.72 -17.30 5.17
CA VAL A 234 -9.64 -17.67 4.08
C VAL A 234 -8.98 -18.64 3.09
N TYR A 235 -7.71 -18.42 2.71
CA TYR A 235 -7.04 -19.19 1.66
C TYR A 235 -6.27 -20.42 2.14
N LEU A 236 -5.79 -20.41 3.38
CA LEU A 236 -4.95 -21.48 3.93
C LEU A 236 -5.63 -22.25 5.06
N ILE A 237 -6.12 -21.54 6.09
CA ILE A 237 -6.67 -22.19 7.28
C ILE A 237 -8.08 -22.71 7.02
N GLY A 238 -8.95 -21.87 6.45
CA GLY A 238 -10.34 -22.20 6.17
C GLY A 238 -10.56 -23.04 4.91
N PHE A 239 -9.56 -23.10 4.04
CA PHE A 239 -9.66 -23.84 2.78
C PHE A 239 -9.39 -25.32 2.95
N ASN A 240 -10.35 -26.18 2.57
CA ASN A 240 -10.22 -27.61 2.60
C ASN A 240 -10.09 -28.14 1.16
N PRO A 241 -8.92 -28.57 0.70
CA PRO A 241 -8.70 -29.08 -0.64
C PRO A 241 -9.43 -30.40 -0.92
N GLY A 242 -9.81 -31.14 0.11
CA GLY A 242 -10.53 -32.41 0.02
C GLY A 242 -9.80 -33.57 0.73
N PRO A 243 -10.44 -34.75 0.81
CA PRO A 243 -9.90 -35.91 1.50
C PRO A 243 -8.53 -36.31 0.95
N GLY A 244 -7.57 -36.53 1.84
CA GLY A 244 -6.21 -36.94 1.50
C GLY A 244 -5.26 -35.85 0.97
N TRP A 245 -5.72 -34.60 0.89
CA TRP A 245 -4.91 -33.47 0.49
C TRP A 245 -4.75 -32.49 1.67
N THR A 246 -3.52 -32.21 2.05
CA THR A 246 -3.18 -31.13 2.97
C THR A 246 -2.16 -30.23 2.29
N TYR A 247 -2.40 -28.94 2.31
CA TYR A 247 -1.45 -27.96 1.80
C TYR A 247 -1.13 -26.94 2.88
N PHE A 248 0.13 -26.78 3.11
CA PHE A 248 0.67 -25.64 3.85
C PHE A 248 1.94 -25.18 3.12
N PRO A 249 2.16 -23.86 2.97
CA PRO A 249 3.31 -23.34 2.23
C PRO A 249 4.62 -23.90 2.76
N SER A 250 5.47 -24.39 1.85
CA SER A 250 6.82 -24.80 2.17
C SER A 250 7.68 -23.62 2.60
N LEU A 251 8.76 -23.88 3.32
CA LEU A 251 9.71 -22.82 3.70
C LEU A 251 10.24 -22.06 2.48
N ALA A 252 10.47 -22.73 1.36
CA ALA A 252 10.91 -22.08 0.12
C ALA A 252 9.88 -21.10 -0.43
N GLU A 253 8.59 -21.42 -0.42
CA GLU A 253 7.51 -20.54 -0.86
C GLU A 253 7.37 -19.31 0.05
N VAL A 254 7.50 -19.49 1.37
CA VAL A 254 7.53 -18.39 2.33
C VAL A 254 8.74 -17.49 2.08
N MET A 255 9.93 -18.06 1.87
CA MET A 255 11.15 -17.29 1.60
C MET A 255 11.07 -16.52 0.29
N ILE A 256 10.42 -17.06 -0.74
CA ILE A 256 10.15 -16.33 -1.98
C ILE A 256 9.27 -15.10 -1.71
N SER A 257 8.22 -15.25 -0.92
CA SER A 257 7.34 -14.12 -0.55
C SER A 257 8.09 -13.04 0.23
N VAL A 258 8.93 -13.44 1.20
CA VAL A 258 9.80 -12.53 1.95
C VAL A 258 10.80 -11.83 1.03
N ALA A 259 11.35 -12.54 0.03
CA ALA A 259 12.30 -11.97 -0.94
C ALA A 259 11.64 -10.88 -1.79
N PHE A 260 10.37 -11.05 -2.21
CA PHE A 260 9.62 -9.99 -2.91
C PHE A 260 9.44 -8.74 -2.06
N VAL A 261 9.05 -8.88 -0.78
CA VAL A 261 8.93 -7.74 0.14
C VAL A 261 10.28 -7.05 0.35
N ALA A 262 11.35 -7.81 0.52
CA ALA A 262 12.70 -7.25 0.64
C ALA A 262 13.12 -6.51 -0.63
N PHE A 263 12.80 -7.05 -1.80
CA PHE A 263 13.05 -6.39 -3.09
C PHE A 263 12.28 -5.06 -3.23
N GLU A 264 11.01 -5.02 -2.83
CA GLU A 264 10.21 -3.78 -2.83
C GLU A 264 10.83 -2.70 -1.93
N ILE A 265 11.27 -3.07 -0.72
CA ILE A 265 11.93 -2.15 0.20
C ILE A 265 13.24 -1.61 -0.40
N LEU A 266 14.06 -2.46 -1.03
CA LEU A 266 15.29 -2.05 -1.70
C LEU A 266 15.02 -1.15 -2.90
N ALA A 267 14.03 -1.49 -3.72
CA ALA A 267 13.60 -0.69 -4.86
C ALA A 267 13.11 0.69 -4.41
N TYR A 268 12.30 0.75 -3.36
CA TYR A 268 11.84 2.01 -2.77
C TYR A 268 13.01 2.88 -2.26
N GLN A 269 13.96 2.29 -1.53
CA GLN A 269 15.14 3.02 -1.03
C GLN A 269 15.99 3.56 -2.19
N LEU A 270 16.17 2.78 -3.25
CA LEU A 270 16.90 3.18 -4.44
C LEU A 270 16.17 4.34 -5.15
N LEU A 271 14.88 4.23 -5.31
CA LEU A 271 14.03 5.23 -5.94
C LEU A 271 14.09 6.57 -5.20
N VAL A 272 13.97 6.56 -3.88
CA VAL A 272 14.08 7.78 -3.04
C VAL A 272 15.46 8.45 -3.16
N LYS A 273 16.52 7.67 -3.40
CA LYS A 273 17.88 8.21 -3.61
C LYS A 273 18.07 8.81 -5.00
N LEU A 274 17.46 8.22 -6.02
CA LEU A 274 17.64 8.61 -7.43
C LEU A 274 16.66 9.70 -7.87
N VAL A 275 15.43 9.69 -7.37
CA VAL A 275 14.35 10.58 -7.76
C VAL A 275 13.98 11.47 -6.57
N PRO A 276 13.72 12.77 -6.75
CA PRO A 276 13.27 13.67 -5.67
C PRO A 276 11.79 13.40 -5.34
N VAL A 277 11.53 12.23 -4.76
CA VAL A 277 10.18 11.80 -4.33
C VAL A 277 9.66 12.71 -3.22
N PHE A 278 10.56 13.24 -2.39
CA PHE A 278 10.21 14.12 -1.30
C PHE A 278 10.43 15.61 -1.66
N PRO A 279 9.50 16.50 -1.30
CA PRO A 279 9.70 17.94 -1.44
C PRO A 279 10.93 18.37 -0.63
N ARG A 280 11.74 19.27 -1.20
CA ARG A 280 12.87 19.86 -0.46
C ARG A 280 12.30 20.71 0.67
N ILE A 281 12.65 20.41 1.91
CA ILE A 281 12.36 21.28 3.04
C ILE A 281 13.28 22.49 2.87
N SER A 282 12.72 23.64 2.47
CA SER A 282 13.45 24.91 2.53
C SER A 282 13.60 25.27 4.02
N LEU A 283 14.82 25.12 4.57
CA LEU A 283 15.16 25.58 5.91
C LEU A 283 15.21 27.12 6.02
N HIS A 284 14.73 27.84 5.00
CA HIS A 284 14.66 29.30 4.96
C HIS A 284 13.22 29.75 5.21
N GLY A 285 12.78 29.79 6.46
CA GLY A 285 11.43 30.20 6.81
C GLY A 285 11.23 30.71 8.24
N HIS A 286 12.32 31.03 8.96
CA HIS A 286 12.20 31.64 10.30
C HIS A 286 13.19 32.80 10.53
N GLY A 287 13.52 33.57 9.51
CA GLY A 287 14.47 34.69 9.66
C GLY A 287 14.06 36.01 9.02
N GLU A 288 13.03 36.07 8.18
CA GLU A 288 12.74 37.29 7.40
C GLU A 288 11.32 37.87 7.53
N SER A 289 10.47 37.31 8.38
CA SER A 289 9.15 37.95 8.66
C SER A 289 9.19 39.13 9.62
N GLY A 290 10.35 39.48 10.14
CA GLY A 290 10.52 40.60 11.11
C GLY A 290 11.09 41.89 10.52
N LYS A 291 11.38 41.97 9.21
CA LYS A 291 12.01 43.17 8.64
C LYS A 291 11.17 43.94 7.62
N VAL A 292 10.06 43.38 7.17
CA VAL A 292 9.19 44.07 6.19
C VAL A 292 8.17 45.02 6.86
N ASP A 293 7.79 44.73 8.10
CA ASP A 293 6.81 45.60 8.81
C ASP A 293 7.42 46.84 9.47
N SER A 294 8.75 46.88 9.63
CA SER A 294 9.42 48.05 10.22
C SER A 294 9.83 49.13 9.21
N GLU A 295 9.81 48.86 7.90
CA GLU A 295 10.10 49.87 6.87
C GLU A 295 8.85 50.58 6.33
N GLN A 296 7.64 50.05 6.57
CA GLN A 296 6.39 50.72 6.19
C GLN A 296 5.84 51.65 7.27
N GLU A 297 6.27 51.54 8.51
CA GLU A 297 5.88 52.44 9.60
C GLU A 297 6.76 53.71 9.73
N SER A 298 7.88 53.76 9.00
CA SER A 298 8.79 54.92 8.98
C SER A 298 8.60 55.85 7.79
N ALA A 299 7.58 55.61 6.93
CA ALA A 299 7.30 56.40 5.74
C ALA A 299 5.85 56.95 5.68
N ALA A 300 5.14 57.01 6.83
CA ALA A 300 3.83 57.67 6.93
C ALA A 300 3.87 58.88 7.86
#